data_68c61272a7e33a34815847ec4e614088
#
_entry.id   68c61272a7e33a34815847ec4e614088
#
_cell.length_a   1.000
_cell.length_b   1.000
_cell.length_c   1.000
_cell.angle_alpha   90.00
_cell.angle_beta   90.00
_cell.angle_gamma   90.00
#
_symmetry.space_group_name_H-M   'P 1'
#
loop_
_entity.id
_entity.type
_entity.pdbx_description
1 polymer ?
#
loop_
_entity_poly.entity_id
_entity_poly.type
_entity_poly.pdbx_seq_one_letter_code
_entity_poly.pdbx_strand_id
1 'polypeptide(L)'
;MLRDVQRMAGVSNSAAYRHYADRDALLAAVTDYAETRLADAMVARMNAVANRGPKAKRALGRLRATGQGYIDFALAEPGLFRTAFGHSGVGRGGHTRQAEGAETQIKSHHPFQILIRCIDDLVAVGVISADRRDGLDEAVWAAVHGLSTLFLDGSLSEADAHRKKLISDRLLDVIGGGLQ
;
A
#
# COMPACT_ATOMS: atom_id res chain seq x y z
N MET A 1 15.90 -13.55 -15.79
CA MET A 1 17.24 -13.55 -15.10
C MET A 1 17.76 -12.12 -14.99
N LEU A 2 18.70 -11.80 -14.06
CA LEU A 2 19.24 -10.43 -13.90
C LEU A 2 19.85 -9.89 -15.22
N ARG A 3 20.50 -10.75 -15.99
CA ARG A 3 21.08 -10.42 -17.31
C ARG A 3 20.05 -9.88 -18.32
N ASP A 4 18.82 -10.37 -18.27
CA ASP A 4 17.76 -9.92 -19.19
C ASP A 4 17.29 -8.53 -18.84
N VAL A 5 17.15 -8.24 -17.53
CA VAL A 5 16.82 -6.92 -17.01
C VAL A 5 17.90 -5.90 -17.39
N GLN A 6 19.18 -6.26 -17.24
CA GLN A 6 20.31 -5.41 -17.61
C GLN A 6 20.32 -5.09 -19.10
N ARG A 7 20.06 -6.11 -19.96
CA ARG A 7 19.96 -5.95 -21.40
C ARG A 7 18.81 -5.00 -21.78
N MET A 8 17.63 -5.18 -21.15
CA MET A 8 16.48 -4.31 -21.37
C MET A 8 16.72 -2.87 -20.92
N ALA A 9 17.47 -2.68 -19.83
CA ALA A 9 17.86 -1.36 -19.32
C ALA A 9 19.04 -0.73 -20.06
N GLY A 10 19.66 -1.43 -21.02
CA GLY A 10 20.81 -0.91 -21.77
C GLY A 10 22.10 -0.77 -20.95
N VAL A 11 22.19 -1.48 -19.80
CA VAL A 11 23.35 -1.39 -18.91
C VAL A 11 24.18 -2.67 -18.96
N SER A 12 25.53 -2.53 -18.81
CA SER A 12 26.42 -3.67 -18.78
C SER A 12 26.24 -4.50 -17.50
N ASN A 13 26.56 -5.80 -17.58
CA ASN A 13 26.49 -6.71 -16.42
C ASN A 13 27.34 -6.18 -15.24
N SER A 14 28.52 -5.61 -15.51
CA SER A 14 29.39 -5.03 -14.50
C SER A 14 28.87 -3.72 -13.90
N ALA A 15 28.00 -2.99 -14.60
CA ALA A 15 27.44 -1.75 -14.10
C ALA A 15 26.46 -1.99 -12.93
N ALA A 16 25.60 -2.99 -13.01
CA ALA A 16 24.67 -3.33 -11.93
C ALA A 16 25.40 -3.80 -10.66
N TYR A 17 26.44 -4.66 -10.82
CA TYR A 17 27.22 -5.15 -9.67
C TYR A 17 28.10 -4.10 -9.00
N ARG A 18 28.29 -2.92 -9.60
CA ARG A 18 28.94 -1.79 -8.93
C ARG A 18 28.00 -1.10 -7.90
N HIS A 19 26.69 -1.22 -8.09
CA HIS A 19 25.69 -0.56 -7.25
C HIS A 19 24.98 -1.54 -6.30
N TYR A 20 24.88 -2.81 -6.68
CA TYR A 20 24.19 -3.84 -5.91
C TYR A 20 25.06 -5.08 -5.82
N ALA A 21 25.27 -5.58 -4.60
CA ALA A 21 26.13 -6.74 -4.33
C ALA A 21 25.63 -8.00 -5.06
N ASP A 22 24.32 -8.17 -5.11
CA ASP A 22 23.66 -9.32 -5.73
C ASP A 22 22.24 -8.97 -6.21
N ARG A 23 21.52 -10.01 -6.69
CA ARG A 23 20.13 -9.88 -7.14
C ARG A 23 19.18 -9.47 -6.00
N ASP A 24 19.42 -9.96 -4.79
CA ASP A 24 18.53 -9.71 -3.64
C ASP A 24 18.69 -8.28 -3.14
N ALA A 25 19.91 -7.74 -3.15
CA ALA A 25 20.17 -6.32 -2.88
C ALA A 25 19.46 -5.41 -3.91
N LEU A 26 19.47 -5.76 -5.19
CA LEU A 26 18.72 -5.03 -6.22
C LEU A 26 17.21 -5.12 -5.98
N LEU A 27 16.68 -6.32 -5.68
CA LEU A 27 15.26 -6.49 -5.40
C LEU A 27 14.83 -5.71 -4.16
N ALA A 28 15.64 -5.70 -3.10
CA ALA A 28 15.37 -4.89 -1.91
C ALA A 28 15.29 -3.40 -2.24
N ALA A 29 16.21 -2.89 -3.07
CA ALA A 29 16.18 -1.50 -3.50
C ALA A 29 14.95 -1.17 -4.37
N VAL A 30 14.52 -2.09 -5.24
CA VAL A 30 13.29 -1.90 -6.04
C VAL A 30 12.06 -1.95 -5.15
N THR A 31 12.01 -2.84 -4.16
CA THR A 31 10.93 -2.91 -3.17
C THR A 31 10.81 -1.60 -2.39
N ASP A 32 11.92 -1.10 -1.86
CA ASP A 32 12.00 0.17 -1.14
C ASP A 32 11.53 1.37 -1.99
N TYR A 33 11.93 1.39 -3.26
CA TYR A 33 11.46 2.38 -4.22
C TYR A 33 9.95 2.26 -4.47
N ALA A 34 9.43 1.05 -4.66
CA ALA A 34 8.01 0.80 -4.91
C ALA A 34 7.15 1.18 -3.69
N GLU A 35 7.58 0.85 -2.47
CA GLU A 35 6.91 1.24 -1.22
C GLU A 35 6.89 2.77 -1.05
N THR A 36 7.99 3.45 -1.36
CA THR A 36 8.04 4.91 -1.34
C THR A 36 7.04 5.53 -2.33
N ARG A 37 7.00 5.03 -3.57
CA ARG A 37 6.06 5.50 -4.59
C ARG A 37 4.60 5.24 -4.20
N LEU A 38 4.31 4.09 -3.59
CA LEU A 38 2.98 3.78 -3.06
C LEU A 38 2.61 4.74 -1.92
N ALA A 39 3.51 4.96 -0.97
CA ALA A 39 3.29 5.91 0.12
C ALA A 39 2.99 7.32 -0.40
N ASP A 40 3.75 7.79 -1.39
CA ASP A 40 3.52 9.08 -2.05
C ASP A 40 2.13 9.17 -2.69
N ALA A 41 1.69 8.11 -3.38
CA ALA A 41 0.36 8.06 -3.99
C ALA A 41 -0.76 8.10 -2.93
N MET A 42 -0.60 7.39 -1.82
CA MET A 42 -1.54 7.40 -0.69
C MET A 42 -1.61 8.80 -0.06
N VAL A 43 -0.45 9.42 0.24
CA VAL A 43 -0.36 10.77 0.82
C VAL A 43 -0.94 11.83 -0.11
N ALA A 44 -0.69 11.74 -1.41
CA ALA A 44 -1.24 12.68 -2.38
C ALA A 44 -2.77 12.66 -2.38
N ARG A 45 -3.39 11.48 -2.37
CA ARG A 45 -4.84 11.32 -2.27
C ARG A 45 -5.38 11.82 -0.93
N MET A 46 -4.72 11.50 0.18
CA MET A 46 -5.10 11.94 1.52
C MET A 46 -5.07 13.47 1.64
N ASN A 47 -4.05 14.13 1.10
CA ASN A 47 -3.89 15.58 1.14
C ASN A 47 -4.91 16.32 0.27
N ALA A 48 -5.49 15.67 -0.75
CA ALA A 48 -6.54 16.22 -1.56
C ALA A 48 -7.91 16.27 -0.84
N VAL A 49 -8.06 15.61 0.31
CA VAL A 49 -9.30 15.66 1.11
C VAL A 49 -9.45 17.05 1.74
N ALA A 50 -10.60 17.67 1.48
CA ALA A 50 -10.89 19.01 1.99
C ALA A 50 -10.80 19.07 3.52
N ASN A 51 -10.04 20.03 4.05
CA ASN A 51 -9.88 20.24 5.50
C ASN A 51 -11.04 21.07 6.08
N ARG A 52 -12.29 20.73 5.71
CA ARG A 52 -13.51 21.42 6.13
C ARG A 52 -14.54 20.42 6.65
N GLY A 53 -15.38 20.86 7.61
CA GLY A 53 -16.46 20.07 8.18
C GLY A 53 -16.06 19.25 9.42
N PRO A 54 -16.94 18.36 9.90
CA PRO A 54 -16.74 17.58 11.12
C PRO A 54 -15.45 16.74 11.08
N LYS A 55 -14.76 16.68 12.22
CA LYS A 55 -13.49 15.94 12.35
C LYS A 55 -13.64 14.46 11.93
N ALA A 56 -14.70 13.80 12.38
CA ALA A 56 -15.01 12.41 12.04
C ALA A 56 -15.13 12.19 10.51
N LYS A 57 -15.89 13.07 9.82
CA LYS A 57 -16.06 12.99 8.36
C LYS A 57 -14.75 13.19 7.63
N ARG A 58 -13.87 14.08 8.11
CA ARG A 58 -12.55 14.29 7.51
C ARG A 58 -11.64 13.09 7.71
N ALA A 59 -11.63 12.49 8.91
CA ALA A 59 -10.82 11.31 9.21
C ALA A 59 -11.25 10.10 8.35
N LEU A 60 -12.55 9.83 8.23
CA LEU A 60 -13.10 8.82 7.32
C LEU A 60 -12.74 9.10 5.85
N GLY A 61 -12.85 10.36 5.42
CA GLY A 61 -12.48 10.78 4.07
C GLY A 61 -11.00 10.53 3.79
N ARG A 62 -10.10 10.78 4.75
CA ARG A 62 -8.67 10.50 4.61
C ARG A 62 -8.37 9.01 4.52
N LEU A 63 -8.97 8.19 5.39
CA LEU A 63 -8.81 6.74 5.29
C LEU A 63 -9.27 6.22 3.93
N ARG A 64 -10.47 6.66 3.46
CA ARG A 64 -10.97 6.30 2.13
C ARG A 64 -10.00 6.70 1.01
N ALA A 65 -9.49 7.94 1.05
CA ALA A 65 -8.55 8.47 0.06
C ALA A 65 -7.22 7.70 0.06
N THR A 66 -6.74 7.30 1.23
CA THR A 66 -5.55 6.46 1.41
C THR A 66 -5.75 5.10 0.72
N GLY A 67 -6.87 4.42 0.95
CA GLY A 67 -7.22 3.17 0.27
C GLY A 67 -7.35 3.33 -1.25
N GLN A 68 -7.95 4.43 -1.72
CA GLN A 68 -8.02 4.72 -3.15
C GLN A 68 -6.63 4.93 -3.76
N GLY A 69 -5.73 5.65 -3.07
CA GLY A 69 -4.35 5.85 -3.53
C GLY A 69 -3.58 4.53 -3.65
N TYR A 70 -3.83 3.60 -2.75
CA TYR A 70 -3.26 2.25 -2.79
C TYR A 70 -3.70 1.48 -4.05
N ILE A 71 -5.02 1.44 -4.30
CA ILE A 71 -5.60 0.74 -5.47
C ILE A 71 -5.13 1.39 -6.78
N ASP A 72 -5.16 2.72 -6.85
CA ASP A 72 -4.73 3.47 -8.04
C ASP A 72 -3.26 3.19 -8.38
N PHE A 73 -2.38 3.15 -7.37
CA PHE A 73 -0.97 2.80 -7.57
C PHE A 73 -0.82 1.37 -8.10
N ALA A 74 -1.53 0.40 -7.52
CA ALA A 74 -1.46 -0.99 -7.97
C ALA A 74 -1.83 -1.12 -9.45
N LEU A 75 -2.88 -0.42 -9.88
CA LEU A 75 -3.35 -0.44 -11.27
C LEU A 75 -2.44 0.34 -12.23
N ALA A 76 -1.84 1.45 -11.78
CA ALA A 76 -0.95 2.28 -12.61
C ALA A 76 0.45 1.67 -12.75
N GLU A 77 0.96 1.04 -11.70
CA GLU A 77 2.34 0.52 -11.61
C GLU A 77 2.38 -0.97 -11.23
N PRO A 78 1.71 -1.85 -12.03
CA PRO A 78 1.54 -3.27 -11.66
C PRO A 78 2.86 -4.01 -11.48
N GLY A 79 3.91 -3.63 -12.22
CA GLY A 79 5.25 -4.22 -12.09
C GLY A 79 5.90 -3.91 -10.74
N LEU A 80 5.84 -2.65 -10.31
CA LEU A 80 6.36 -2.23 -9.00
C LEU A 80 5.54 -2.87 -7.87
N PHE A 81 4.22 -2.89 -7.99
CA PHE A 81 3.34 -3.50 -7.00
C PHE A 81 3.64 -4.99 -6.82
N ARG A 82 3.75 -5.76 -7.92
CA ARG A 82 4.12 -7.18 -7.85
C ARG A 82 5.52 -7.41 -7.28
N THR A 83 6.47 -6.52 -7.55
CA THR A 83 7.83 -6.64 -7.01
C THR A 83 7.84 -6.39 -5.51
N ALA A 84 7.11 -5.39 -5.03
CA ALA A 84 7.03 -5.05 -3.61
C ALA A 84 6.29 -6.11 -2.79
N PHE A 85 5.18 -6.65 -3.33
CA PHE A 85 4.25 -7.50 -2.58
C PHE A 85 4.09 -8.91 -3.13
N GLY A 86 4.78 -9.25 -4.24
CA GLY A 86 4.72 -10.57 -4.85
C GLY A 86 5.47 -11.64 -4.07
N HIS A 87 5.33 -12.89 -4.50
CA HIS A 87 5.85 -14.10 -3.84
C HIS A 87 7.39 -14.19 -3.73
N SER A 88 8.13 -13.20 -4.19
CA SER A 88 9.61 -13.23 -4.24
C SER A 88 10.31 -13.07 -2.88
N GLY A 89 9.59 -13.04 -1.77
CA GLY A 89 10.15 -13.27 -0.43
C GLY A 89 11.04 -12.18 0.16
N VAL A 90 11.38 -11.11 -0.57
CA VAL A 90 12.28 -10.05 -0.11
C VAL A 90 11.54 -8.98 0.71
N GLY A 91 10.24 -8.87 0.57
CA GLY A 91 9.38 -7.91 1.29
C GLY A 91 8.79 -8.45 2.61
N ARG A 92 9.44 -9.39 3.30
CA ARG A 92 8.97 -9.92 4.60
C ARG A 92 9.29 -9.02 5.81
N GLY A 93 9.37 -7.70 5.62
CA GLY A 93 9.26 -6.76 6.73
C GLY A 93 7.83 -6.80 7.25
N GLY A 94 7.62 -7.35 8.46
CA GLY A 94 6.32 -7.61 9.02
C GLY A 94 5.40 -6.38 8.95
N HIS A 95 4.31 -6.52 8.23
CA HIS A 95 3.23 -5.54 8.17
C HIS A 95 2.29 -5.68 9.38
N THR A 96 2.81 -6.08 10.53
CA THR A 96 2.03 -6.23 11.76
C THR A 96 2.55 -5.28 12.82
N ARG A 97 1.65 -4.75 13.63
CA ARG A 97 1.97 -3.93 14.79
C ARG A 97 2.89 -4.66 15.80
N GLN A 98 2.89 -5.98 15.79
CA GLN A 98 3.67 -6.85 16.68
C GLN A 98 5.14 -7.04 16.24
N ALA A 99 5.55 -6.55 15.06
CA ALA A 99 6.96 -6.56 14.64
C ALA A 99 7.83 -5.52 15.36
N GLU A 100 7.32 -4.87 16.41
CA GLU A 100 8.02 -3.84 17.20
C GLU A 100 9.22 -4.36 18.02
N GLY A 101 9.49 -5.66 18.02
CA GLY A 101 10.63 -6.26 18.74
C GLY A 101 11.91 -6.44 17.93
N ALA A 102 11.89 -6.26 16.63
CA ALA A 102 13.08 -6.24 15.78
C ALA A 102 13.30 -4.80 15.32
N GLU A 103 14.47 -4.25 15.58
CA GLU A 103 14.93 -2.88 15.24
C GLU A 103 14.92 -2.57 13.73
N THR A 104 13.87 -2.95 13.03
CA THR A 104 13.57 -2.38 11.71
C THR A 104 12.84 -1.07 11.98
N GLN A 105 13.55 0.04 12.02
CA GLN A 105 12.95 1.37 11.92
C GLN A 105 12.04 1.38 10.68
N ILE A 106 10.76 1.11 10.88
CA ILE A 106 9.76 1.27 9.84
C ILE A 106 9.82 2.75 9.48
N LYS A 107 10.33 3.05 8.28
CA LYS A 107 10.47 4.42 7.79
C LYS A 107 9.12 5.12 8.00
N SER A 108 9.12 6.32 8.53
CA SER A 108 7.91 7.12 8.82
C SER A 108 6.99 7.32 7.62
N HIS A 109 7.44 6.94 6.43
CA HIS A 109 6.77 7.00 5.13
C HIS A 109 6.39 5.62 4.57
N HIS A 110 6.38 4.57 5.40
CA HIS A 110 5.96 3.24 4.95
C HIS A 110 4.43 3.21 4.74
N PRO A 111 3.89 2.60 3.65
CA PRO A 111 2.45 2.57 3.36
C PRO A 111 1.59 2.08 4.52
N PHE A 112 2.02 1.05 5.23
CA PHE A 112 1.30 0.50 6.38
C PHE A 112 1.27 1.50 7.56
N GLN A 113 2.32 2.29 7.79
CA GLN A 113 2.33 3.33 8.82
C GLN A 113 1.36 4.48 8.52
N ILE A 114 1.14 4.79 7.24
CA ILE A 114 0.13 5.77 6.84
C ILE A 114 -1.26 5.27 7.21
N LEU A 115 -1.55 3.99 6.97
CA LEU A 115 -2.81 3.36 7.35
C LEU A 115 -3.00 3.38 8.87
N ILE A 116 -2.00 2.95 9.66
CA ILE A 116 -2.03 2.98 11.13
C ILE A 116 -2.45 4.37 11.63
N ARG A 117 -1.78 5.43 11.15
CA ARG A 117 -2.09 6.81 11.53
C ARG A 117 -3.52 7.22 11.18
N CYS A 118 -4.03 6.81 10.01
CA CYS A 118 -5.41 7.10 9.62
C CYS A 118 -6.42 6.43 10.57
N ILE A 119 -6.14 5.21 11.02
CA ILE A 119 -7.00 4.48 11.95
C ILE A 119 -6.88 5.07 13.37
N ASP A 120 -5.67 5.42 13.82
CA ASP A 120 -5.47 6.11 15.10
C ASP A 120 -6.18 7.47 15.13
N ASP A 121 -6.18 8.22 14.02
CA ASP A 121 -6.98 9.45 13.88
C ASP A 121 -8.49 9.19 14.07
N LEU A 122 -9.01 8.05 13.57
CA LEU A 122 -10.43 7.68 13.73
C LEU A 122 -10.77 7.30 15.17
N VAL A 123 -9.86 6.66 15.90
CA VAL A 123 -9.99 6.41 17.34
C VAL A 123 -9.98 7.74 18.09
N ALA A 124 -9.04 8.62 17.79
CA ALA A 124 -8.89 9.92 18.46
C ALA A 124 -10.10 10.85 18.28
N VAL A 125 -10.86 10.71 17.18
CA VAL A 125 -12.09 11.48 16.94
C VAL A 125 -13.38 10.74 17.34
N GLY A 126 -13.26 9.54 17.95
CA GLY A 126 -14.38 8.77 18.48
C GLY A 126 -15.24 8.06 17.43
N VAL A 127 -14.73 7.84 16.22
CA VAL A 127 -15.42 7.03 15.18
C VAL A 127 -15.25 5.55 15.47
N ILE A 128 -14.06 5.17 15.93
CA ILE A 128 -13.73 3.79 16.34
C ILE A 128 -13.52 3.82 17.85
N SER A 129 -14.15 2.89 18.57
CA SER A 129 -13.88 2.70 19.99
C SER A 129 -12.54 1.98 20.19
N ALA A 130 -11.84 2.29 21.29
CA ALA A 130 -10.49 1.77 21.54
C ALA A 130 -10.42 0.23 21.63
N ASP A 131 -11.48 -0.40 22.09
CA ASP A 131 -11.61 -1.86 22.18
C ASP A 131 -11.73 -2.55 20.81
N ARG A 132 -12.15 -1.81 19.78
CA ARG A 132 -12.24 -2.30 18.40
C ARG A 132 -10.98 -2.03 17.57
N ARG A 133 -9.95 -1.43 18.17
CA ARG A 133 -8.74 -0.98 17.46
C ARG A 133 -7.84 -2.12 17.00
N ASP A 134 -7.74 -3.17 17.82
CA ASP A 134 -6.82 -4.29 17.58
C ASP A 134 -7.17 -5.08 16.32
N GLY A 135 -6.16 -5.44 15.54
CA GLY A 135 -6.32 -6.19 14.28
C GLY A 135 -6.95 -5.41 13.12
N LEU A 136 -7.34 -4.14 13.33
CA LEU A 136 -8.07 -3.37 12.32
C LEU A 136 -7.18 -2.89 11.16
N ASP A 137 -5.91 -2.61 11.45
CA ASP A 137 -4.93 -2.25 10.41
C ASP A 137 -4.76 -3.38 9.40
N GLU A 138 -4.55 -4.59 9.91
CA GLU A 138 -4.37 -5.79 9.11
C GLU A 138 -5.62 -6.12 8.31
N ALA A 139 -6.80 -5.99 8.92
CA ALA A 139 -8.08 -6.28 8.25
C ALA A 139 -8.34 -5.30 7.10
N VAL A 140 -8.16 -3.99 7.32
CA VAL A 140 -8.35 -2.96 6.30
C VAL A 140 -7.30 -3.11 5.20
N TRP A 141 -6.04 -3.36 5.58
CA TRP A 141 -4.98 -3.59 4.60
C TRP A 141 -5.25 -4.83 3.75
N ALA A 142 -5.62 -5.95 4.38
CA ALA A 142 -5.93 -7.19 3.67
C ALA A 142 -7.06 -7.02 2.65
N ALA A 143 -8.10 -6.24 2.99
CA ALA A 143 -9.21 -5.98 2.08
C ALA A 143 -8.77 -5.19 0.83
N VAL A 144 -8.01 -4.11 1.02
CA VAL A 144 -7.55 -3.25 -0.09
C VAL A 144 -6.46 -3.95 -0.92
N HIS A 145 -5.52 -4.65 -0.26
CA HIS A 145 -4.48 -5.43 -0.92
C HIS A 145 -5.07 -6.60 -1.71
N GLY A 146 -5.99 -7.33 -1.10
CA GLY A 146 -6.69 -8.44 -1.76
C GLY A 146 -7.43 -7.99 -3.03
N LEU A 147 -8.17 -6.87 -2.98
CA LEU A 147 -8.82 -6.32 -4.16
C LEU A 147 -7.80 -5.93 -5.23
N SER A 148 -6.70 -5.26 -4.85
CA SER A 148 -5.64 -4.88 -5.78
C SER A 148 -5.04 -6.11 -6.49
N THR A 149 -4.77 -7.18 -5.75
CA THR A 149 -4.28 -8.44 -6.30
C THR A 149 -5.29 -9.10 -7.25
N LEU A 150 -6.59 -9.10 -6.90
CA LEU A 150 -7.65 -9.62 -7.77
C LEU A 150 -7.76 -8.85 -9.08
N PHE A 151 -7.53 -7.54 -9.06
CA PHE A 151 -7.50 -6.71 -10.27
C PHE A 151 -6.28 -6.95 -11.15
N LEU A 152 -5.15 -7.34 -10.58
CA LEU A 152 -3.92 -7.55 -11.33
C LEU A 152 -3.77 -8.97 -11.85
N ASP A 153 -4.03 -9.97 -11.01
CA ASP A 153 -3.68 -11.36 -11.26
C ASP A 153 -4.82 -12.35 -10.95
N GLY A 154 -5.98 -11.83 -10.48
CA GLY A 154 -7.09 -12.66 -10.06
C GLY A 154 -8.29 -12.62 -11.01
N SER A 155 -9.43 -13.06 -10.49
CA SER A 155 -10.71 -13.20 -11.24
C SER A 155 -11.30 -11.87 -11.72
N LEU A 156 -10.79 -10.73 -11.28
CA LEU A 156 -11.23 -9.40 -11.68
C LEU A 156 -10.25 -8.70 -12.65
N SER A 157 -9.24 -9.39 -13.15
CA SER A 157 -8.22 -8.82 -14.05
C SER A 157 -8.85 -8.27 -15.36
N GLU A 158 -9.81 -9.00 -15.92
CA GLU A 158 -10.50 -8.65 -17.15
C GLU A 158 -11.59 -7.58 -16.99
N ALA A 159 -11.87 -7.13 -15.76
CA ALA A 159 -12.84 -6.07 -15.53
C ALA A 159 -12.36 -4.75 -16.17
N ASP A 160 -13.25 -4.04 -16.85
CA ASP A 160 -12.96 -2.72 -17.42
C ASP A 160 -12.72 -1.67 -16.32
N ALA A 161 -12.24 -0.49 -16.72
CA ALA A 161 -11.91 0.59 -15.80
C ALA A 161 -13.14 1.08 -15.00
N HIS A 162 -14.33 1.12 -15.62
CA HIS A 162 -15.57 1.49 -14.94
C HIS A 162 -15.93 0.51 -13.86
N ARG A 163 -15.87 -0.79 -14.18
CA ARG A 163 -16.17 -1.88 -13.23
C ARG A 163 -15.15 -1.91 -12.09
N LYS A 164 -13.85 -1.78 -12.37
CA LYS A 164 -12.79 -1.67 -11.36
C LYS A 164 -13.05 -0.51 -10.40
N LYS A 165 -13.38 0.66 -10.95
CA LYS A 165 -13.74 1.83 -10.14
C LYS A 165 -14.95 1.59 -9.25
N LEU A 166 -16.03 1.04 -9.79
CA LEU A 166 -17.25 0.73 -9.03
C LEU A 166 -16.96 -0.22 -7.85
N ILE A 167 -16.20 -1.29 -8.09
CA ILE A 167 -15.85 -2.26 -7.05
C ILE A 167 -14.97 -1.62 -5.98
N SER A 168 -13.98 -0.79 -6.38
CA SER A 168 -13.12 -0.05 -5.44
C SER A 168 -13.94 0.87 -4.54
N ASP A 169 -14.86 1.66 -5.12
CA ASP A 169 -15.73 2.54 -4.37
C ASP A 169 -16.58 1.74 -3.36
N ARG A 170 -17.17 0.61 -3.77
CA ARG A 170 -17.97 -0.24 -2.88
C ARG A 170 -17.17 -0.86 -1.74
N LEU A 171 -15.96 -1.34 -2.02
CA LEU A 171 -15.09 -1.85 -0.95
C LEU A 171 -14.79 -0.76 0.08
N LEU A 172 -14.41 0.44 -0.38
CA LEU A 172 -14.07 1.55 0.50
C LEU A 172 -15.30 2.06 1.28
N ASP A 173 -16.51 1.99 0.70
CA ASP A 173 -17.76 2.30 1.40
C ASP A 173 -18.07 1.25 2.48
N VAL A 174 -17.87 -0.05 2.20
CA VAL A 174 -18.05 -1.14 3.17
C VAL A 174 -17.06 -0.99 4.34
N ILE A 175 -15.79 -0.71 4.06
CA ILE A 175 -14.79 -0.43 5.10
C ILE A 175 -15.25 0.74 5.96
N GLY A 176 -15.56 1.89 5.38
CA GLY A 176 -15.99 3.08 6.10
C GLY A 176 -17.27 2.89 6.92
N GLY A 177 -18.25 2.14 6.40
CA GLY A 177 -19.49 1.80 7.11
C GLY A 177 -19.29 0.82 8.26
N GLY A 178 -18.38 -0.16 8.10
CA GLY A 178 -18.06 -1.14 9.14
C GLY A 178 -17.27 -0.57 10.32
N LEU A 179 -16.70 0.63 10.18
CA LEU A 179 -15.93 1.32 11.23
C LEU A 179 -16.80 2.19 12.15
N GLN A 180 -18.03 2.47 11.76
CA GLN A 180 -19.00 3.27 12.51
C GLN A 180 -19.86 2.37 13.41
#